data_6415a2695ac44f6573f968871a7cb8b3
#
_entry.id   6415a2695ac44f6573f968871a7cb8b3
#
_cell.length_a   1.000
_cell.length_b   1.000
_cell.length_c   1.000
_cell.angle_alpha   90.00
_cell.angle_beta   90.00
_cell.angle_gamma   90.00
#
_symmetry.space_group_name_H-M   'P 1'
#
loop_
_entity.id
_entity.type
_entity.pdbx_description
1 polymer ?
#
loop_
_entity_poly.entity_id
_entity_poly.type
_entity_poly.pdbx_seq_one_letter_code
_entity_poly.pdbx_strand_id
1 'polypeptide(L)'
;GLNNVLQGSSLQWGVAPALRLPLFDAGRLRAQLGVRQAELETAIAQYNAVVLDAAHEASDGLSSLQALAPQQQAQASALASAEAGFALAQQRHRAGLGGALPELNAQSAVLAQRQQALALQVHELEAGLALMRALGGGWVDAPALAALR
;
A
#
# COMPACT_ATOMS: atom_id res chain seq x y z
N GLY A 1 -42.02 -13.75 54.51
CA GLY A 1 -42.40 -14.73 53.56
C GLY A 1 -42.20 -14.22 52.14
N LEU A 2 -41.72 -15.05 51.27
CA LEU A 2 -41.40 -14.77 49.83
C LEU A 2 -42.65 -14.44 48.96
N ASN A 3 -43.87 -14.56 49.53
CA ASN A 3 -45.12 -14.35 48.79
C ASN A 3 -45.44 -12.88 48.46
N ASN A 4 -44.74 -11.89 49.07
CA ASN A 4 -45.00 -10.47 48.80
C ASN A 4 -44.10 -9.87 47.74
N VAL A 5 -43.11 -10.61 47.24
CA VAL A 5 -42.14 -10.10 46.27
C VAL A 5 -42.72 -10.07 44.84
N LEU A 6 -43.75 -10.87 44.58
CA LEU A 6 -44.40 -11.02 43.27
C LEU A 6 -45.78 -10.34 43.16
N GLN A 7 -46.20 -9.54 44.16
CA GLN A 7 -47.43 -8.78 44.04
C GLN A 7 -47.13 -7.48 43.27
N GLY A 8 -47.87 -7.21 42.21
CA GLY A 8 -47.74 -6.00 41.38
C GLY A 8 -47.85 -4.65 42.10
N SER A 9 -48.26 -4.66 43.39
CA SER A 9 -48.24 -3.51 44.29
C SER A 9 -46.85 -3.13 44.82
N SER A 10 -45.83 -4.01 44.65
CA SER A 10 -44.46 -3.77 45.09
C SER A 10 -43.59 -3.09 44.00
N LEU A 11 -44.11 -2.91 42.78
CA LEU A 11 -43.44 -2.20 41.71
C LEU A 11 -43.67 -0.70 41.85
N GLN A 12 -42.72 -0.01 42.49
CA GLN A 12 -42.68 1.44 42.49
C GLN A 12 -41.92 1.96 41.29
N TRP A 13 -42.62 2.59 40.37
CA TRP A 13 -42.04 3.31 39.25
C TRP A 13 -41.90 4.79 39.63
N GLY A 14 -40.69 5.31 39.62
CA GLY A 14 -40.40 6.72 39.81
C GLY A 14 -39.58 7.26 38.66
N VAL A 15 -40.15 8.15 37.83
CA VAL A 15 -39.38 8.95 36.85
C VAL A 15 -39.19 10.34 37.47
N ALA A 16 -37.96 10.63 37.88
CA ALA A 16 -37.61 11.94 38.41
C ALA A 16 -36.70 12.65 37.38
N PRO A 17 -37.14 13.79 36.81
CA PRO A 17 -36.25 14.64 36.01
C PRO A 17 -35.18 15.26 36.94
N ALA A 18 -33.88 14.97 36.63
CA ALA A 18 -32.77 15.57 37.35
C ALA A 18 -32.09 16.61 36.46
N LEU A 19 -32.20 17.89 36.84
CA LEU A 19 -31.47 18.99 36.20
C LEU A 19 -30.23 19.30 37.03
N ARG A 20 -29.04 19.06 36.47
CA ARG A 20 -27.75 19.42 37.10
C ARG A 20 -27.20 20.68 36.46
N LEU A 21 -27.36 21.81 37.10
CA LEU A 21 -26.81 23.11 36.68
C LEU A 21 -25.50 23.38 37.45
N PRO A 22 -24.32 23.30 36.82
CA PRO A 22 -23.07 23.71 37.47
C PRO A 22 -23.02 25.25 37.53
N LEU A 23 -23.36 25.83 38.67
CA LEU A 23 -23.31 27.29 38.88
C LEU A 23 -21.87 27.80 39.09
N PHE A 24 -20.99 26.97 39.60
CA PHE A 24 -19.56 27.25 39.78
C PHE A 24 -18.75 26.03 39.39
N ASP A 25 -17.93 26.15 38.33
CA ASP A 25 -17.10 25.08 37.81
C ASP A 25 -15.59 25.42 37.78
N ALA A 26 -15.20 26.54 38.38
CA ALA A 26 -13.80 27.02 38.44
C ALA A 26 -13.09 27.06 37.07
N GLY A 27 -13.83 27.31 35.98
CA GLY A 27 -13.29 27.36 34.63
C GLY A 27 -13.15 25.99 33.91
N ARG A 28 -13.61 24.90 34.52
CA ARG A 28 -13.52 23.55 33.98
C ARG A 28 -14.16 23.43 32.59
N LEU A 29 -15.33 24.06 32.37
CA LEU A 29 -15.99 24.02 31.06
C LEU A 29 -15.19 24.78 29.98
N ARG A 30 -14.56 25.90 30.33
CA ARG A 30 -13.69 26.67 29.43
C ARG A 30 -12.45 25.86 29.09
N ALA A 31 -11.82 25.19 30.06
CA ALA A 31 -10.69 24.33 29.84
C ALA A 31 -11.06 23.13 28.92
N GLN A 32 -12.23 22.51 29.15
CA GLN A 32 -12.74 21.45 28.28
C GLN A 32 -13.00 21.93 26.86
N LEU A 33 -13.57 23.15 26.70
CA LEU A 33 -13.72 23.74 25.36
C LEU A 33 -12.37 23.93 24.65
N GLY A 34 -11.37 24.46 25.37
CA GLY A 34 -10.02 24.63 24.84
C GLY A 34 -9.38 23.30 24.42
N VAL A 35 -9.57 22.23 25.21
CA VAL A 35 -9.10 20.88 24.83
C VAL A 35 -9.79 20.41 23.56
N ARG A 36 -11.12 20.57 23.44
CA ARG A 36 -11.84 20.16 22.23
C ARG A 36 -11.45 20.95 20.99
N GLN A 37 -11.15 22.23 21.14
CA GLN A 37 -10.62 23.04 20.04
C GLN A 37 -9.22 22.57 19.59
N ALA A 38 -8.32 22.32 20.53
CA ALA A 38 -7.00 21.78 20.23
C ALA A 38 -7.04 20.38 19.59
N GLU A 39 -7.97 19.52 20.04
CA GLU A 39 -8.22 18.21 19.42
C GLU A 39 -8.69 18.36 17.96
N LEU A 40 -9.58 19.31 17.68
CA LEU A 40 -10.06 19.60 16.33
C LEU A 40 -8.92 20.12 15.43
N GLU A 41 -8.12 21.08 15.91
CA GLU A 41 -6.96 21.59 15.18
C GLU A 41 -5.95 20.50 14.89
N THR A 42 -5.70 19.61 15.86
CA THR A 42 -4.82 18.45 15.70
C THR A 42 -5.36 17.50 14.63
N ALA A 43 -6.67 17.20 14.64
CA ALA A 43 -7.29 16.34 13.64
C ALA A 43 -7.21 16.95 12.23
N ILE A 44 -7.39 18.27 12.09
CA ILE A 44 -7.25 18.97 10.80
C ILE A 44 -5.79 18.90 10.31
N ALA A 45 -4.82 19.13 11.20
CA ALA A 45 -3.41 19.06 10.86
C ALA A 45 -3.01 17.63 10.41
N GLN A 46 -3.48 16.61 11.13
CA GLN A 46 -3.27 15.21 10.78
C GLN A 46 -3.90 14.85 9.43
N TYR A 47 -5.12 15.31 9.17
CA TYR A 47 -5.78 15.10 7.87
C TYR A 47 -4.95 15.70 6.72
N ASN A 48 -4.50 16.94 6.89
CA ASN A 48 -3.69 17.60 5.87
C ASN A 48 -2.34 16.88 5.64
N ALA A 49 -1.70 16.39 6.70
CA ALA A 49 -0.48 15.61 6.59
C ALA A 49 -0.71 14.32 5.78
N VAL A 50 -1.76 13.55 6.10
CA VAL A 50 -2.10 12.31 5.37
C VAL A 50 -2.40 12.58 3.90
N VAL A 51 -3.08 13.67 3.57
CA VAL A 51 -3.37 14.04 2.17
C VAL A 51 -2.08 14.38 1.42
N LEU A 52 -1.16 15.12 2.05
CA LEU A 52 0.13 15.44 1.45
C LEU A 52 0.99 14.19 1.26
N ASP A 53 1.03 13.30 2.25
CA ASP A 53 1.76 12.04 2.16
C ASP A 53 1.23 11.17 1.02
N ALA A 54 -0.09 11.03 0.89
CA ALA A 54 -0.71 10.30 -0.21
C ALA A 54 -0.38 10.91 -1.59
N ALA A 55 -0.34 12.24 -1.69
CA ALA A 55 0.05 12.92 -2.93
C ALA A 55 1.53 12.67 -3.28
N HIS A 56 2.43 12.69 -2.28
CA HIS A 56 3.83 12.35 -2.46
C HIS A 56 4.01 10.89 -2.88
N GLU A 57 3.37 9.94 -2.19
CA GLU A 57 3.42 8.51 -2.53
C GLU A 57 2.93 8.25 -3.96
N ALA A 58 1.85 8.91 -4.38
CA ALA A 58 1.35 8.80 -5.75
C ALA A 58 2.33 9.36 -6.79
N SER A 59 2.95 10.51 -6.52
CA SER A 59 3.96 11.13 -7.38
C SER A 59 5.21 10.25 -7.51
N ASP A 60 5.69 9.72 -6.38
CA ASP A 60 6.86 8.83 -6.34
C ASP A 60 6.60 7.51 -7.07
N GLY A 61 5.41 6.93 -6.87
CA GLY A 61 4.97 5.73 -7.59
C GLY A 61 4.92 5.94 -9.10
N LEU A 62 4.37 7.06 -9.56
CA LEU A 62 4.33 7.40 -10.98
C LEU A 62 5.74 7.61 -11.56
N SER A 63 6.59 8.34 -10.85
CA SER A 63 7.98 8.60 -11.25
C SER A 63 8.77 7.29 -11.35
N SER A 64 8.57 6.38 -10.40
CA SER A 64 9.18 5.05 -10.39
C SER A 64 8.75 4.22 -11.60
N LEU A 65 7.46 4.17 -11.92
CA LEU A 65 6.95 3.47 -13.10
C LEU A 65 7.50 4.04 -14.41
N GLN A 66 7.57 5.38 -14.52
CA GLN A 66 8.16 6.03 -15.70
C GLN A 66 9.65 5.71 -15.87
N ALA A 67 10.40 5.60 -14.77
CA ALA A 67 11.81 5.27 -14.80
C ALA A 67 12.08 3.79 -15.14
N LEU A 68 11.12 2.89 -14.91
CA LEU A 68 11.26 1.46 -15.18
C LEU A 68 11.22 1.13 -16.67
N ALA A 69 10.43 1.83 -17.47
CA ALA A 69 10.29 1.55 -18.90
C ALA A 69 11.62 1.58 -19.68
N PRO A 70 12.46 2.64 -19.57
CA PRO A 70 13.77 2.65 -20.24
C PRO A 70 14.73 1.60 -19.66
N GLN A 71 14.64 1.27 -18.37
CA GLN A 71 15.44 0.24 -17.74
C GLN A 71 15.10 -1.15 -18.30
N GLN A 72 13.82 -1.47 -18.47
CA GLN A 72 13.38 -2.73 -19.09
C GLN A 72 13.87 -2.85 -20.54
N GLN A 73 13.81 -1.76 -21.31
CA GLN A 73 14.31 -1.75 -22.68
C GLN A 73 15.83 -1.98 -22.74
N ALA A 74 16.60 -1.32 -21.87
CA ALA A 74 18.03 -1.53 -21.76
C ALA A 74 18.36 -2.97 -21.34
N GLN A 75 17.60 -3.51 -20.37
CA GLN A 75 17.76 -4.89 -19.91
C GLN A 75 17.44 -5.92 -21.01
N ALA A 76 16.38 -5.70 -21.79
CA ALA A 76 16.05 -6.56 -22.93
C ALA A 76 17.19 -6.59 -23.96
N SER A 77 17.81 -5.46 -24.24
CA SER A 77 18.96 -5.35 -25.11
C SER A 77 20.20 -6.07 -24.56
N ALA A 78 20.45 -5.95 -23.26
CA ALA A 78 21.54 -6.63 -22.56
C ALA A 78 21.34 -8.16 -22.59
N LEU A 79 20.12 -8.63 -22.35
CA LEU A 79 19.79 -10.06 -22.44
C LEU A 79 19.97 -10.59 -23.83
N ALA A 80 19.50 -9.90 -24.87
CA ALA A 80 19.68 -10.29 -26.26
C ALA A 80 21.17 -10.38 -26.62
N SER A 81 22.00 -9.45 -26.17
CA SER A 81 23.45 -9.45 -26.37
C SER A 81 24.13 -10.64 -25.67
N ALA A 82 23.70 -10.94 -24.44
CA ALA A 82 24.23 -12.10 -23.71
C ALA A 82 23.84 -13.43 -24.38
N GLU A 83 22.60 -13.56 -24.87
CA GLU A 83 22.13 -14.75 -25.61
C GLU A 83 22.86 -14.93 -26.93
N ALA A 84 23.14 -13.85 -27.67
CA ALA A 84 23.95 -13.89 -28.87
C ALA A 84 25.42 -14.34 -28.57
N GLY A 85 25.99 -13.81 -27.46
CA GLY A 85 27.31 -14.22 -26.99
C GLY A 85 27.35 -15.68 -26.60
N PHE A 86 26.35 -16.19 -25.92
CA PHE A 86 26.23 -17.61 -25.57
C PHE A 86 26.12 -18.49 -26.83
N ALA A 87 25.25 -18.12 -27.79
CA ALA A 87 25.12 -18.85 -29.06
C ALA A 87 26.45 -18.96 -29.83
N LEU A 88 27.21 -17.87 -29.87
CA LEU A 88 28.54 -17.87 -30.49
C LEU A 88 29.55 -18.77 -29.75
N ALA A 89 29.56 -18.73 -28.42
CA ALA A 89 30.42 -19.59 -27.61
C ALA A 89 30.08 -21.06 -27.81
N GLN A 90 28.80 -21.40 -27.89
CA GLN A 90 28.30 -22.74 -28.14
C GLN A 90 28.72 -23.24 -29.57
N GLN A 91 28.60 -22.40 -30.60
CA GLN A 91 29.04 -22.73 -31.96
C GLN A 91 30.55 -23.02 -32.01
N ARG A 92 31.37 -22.18 -31.35
CA ARG A 92 32.81 -22.38 -31.27
C ARG A 92 33.20 -23.70 -30.59
N HIS A 93 32.51 -23.99 -29.47
CA HIS A 93 32.73 -25.24 -28.74
C HIS A 93 32.38 -26.46 -29.60
N ARG A 94 31.23 -26.48 -30.28
CA ARG A 94 30.78 -27.54 -31.19
C ARG A 94 31.73 -27.73 -32.37
N ALA A 95 32.34 -26.66 -32.86
CA ALA A 95 33.33 -26.69 -33.94
C ALA A 95 34.75 -27.12 -33.46
N GLY A 96 34.91 -27.41 -32.16
CA GLY A 96 36.22 -27.77 -31.60
C GLY A 96 37.19 -26.59 -31.49
N LEU A 97 36.71 -25.35 -31.68
CA LEU A 97 37.52 -24.12 -31.67
C LEU A 97 37.65 -23.47 -30.29
N GLY A 98 37.14 -24.12 -29.24
CA GLY A 98 37.17 -23.60 -27.88
C GLY A 98 36.81 -24.65 -26.83
N GLY A 99 37.25 -24.42 -25.59
CA GLY A 99 36.91 -25.30 -24.46
C GLY A 99 35.49 -25.05 -23.94
N ALA A 100 35.04 -25.88 -23.00
CA ALA A 100 33.73 -25.74 -22.35
C ALA A 100 33.63 -24.50 -21.43
N LEU A 101 34.75 -24.00 -20.89
CA LEU A 101 34.75 -22.90 -19.92
C LEU A 101 34.16 -21.58 -20.47
N PRO A 102 34.50 -21.11 -21.70
CA PRO A 102 33.87 -19.94 -22.30
C PRO A 102 32.36 -20.10 -22.50
N GLU A 103 31.89 -21.32 -22.87
CA GLU A 103 30.46 -21.60 -23.00
C GLU A 103 29.73 -21.50 -21.65
N LEU A 104 30.28 -22.09 -20.60
CA LEU A 104 29.73 -22.03 -19.27
C LEU A 104 29.68 -20.57 -18.69
N ASN A 105 30.74 -19.79 -18.96
CA ASN A 105 30.77 -18.39 -18.58
C ASN A 105 29.70 -17.58 -19.32
N ALA A 106 29.53 -17.80 -20.61
CA ALA A 106 28.49 -17.14 -21.40
C ALA A 106 27.07 -17.55 -20.92
N GLN A 107 26.89 -18.83 -20.60
CA GLN A 107 25.62 -19.31 -20.01
C GLN A 107 25.33 -18.65 -18.67
N SER A 108 26.32 -18.51 -17.79
CA SER A 108 26.18 -17.82 -16.51
C SER A 108 25.79 -16.35 -16.71
N ALA A 109 26.35 -15.68 -17.73
CA ALA A 109 25.96 -14.30 -18.06
C ALA A 109 24.49 -14.19 -18.50
N VAL A 110 24.02 -15.14 -19.34
CA VAL A 110 22.56 -15.18 -19.70
C VAL A 110 21.68 -15.36 -18.48
N LEU A 111 22.04 -16.28 -17.59
CA LEU A 111 21.28 -16.51 -16.36
C LEU A 111 21.23 -15.25 -15.48
N ALA A 112 22.35 -14.55 -15.33
CA ALA A 112 22.39 -13.29 -14.58
C ALA A 112 21.48 -12.22 -15.21
N GLN A 113 21.49 -12.09 -16.55
CA GLN A 113 20.61 -11.14 -17.24
C GLN A 113 19.12 -11.52 -17.10
N ARG A 114 18.78 -12.80 -17.12
CA ARG A 114 17.39 -13.25 -16.89
C ARG A 114 16.93 -12.97 -15.47
N GLN A 115 17.79 -13.17 -14.48
CA GLN A 115 17.48 -12.80 -13.10
C GLN A 115 17.22 -11.30 -12.96
N GLN A 116 18.04 -10.48 -13.60
CA GLN A 116 17.88 -9.03 -13.59
C GLN A 116 16.57 -8.59 -14.28
N ALA A 117 16.22 -9.21 -15.41
CA ALA A 117 14.96 -8.95 -16.10
C ALA A 117 13.74 -9.28 -15.21
N LEU A 118 13.80 -10.43 -14.52
CA LEU A 118 12.75 -10.83 -13.60
C LEU A 118 12.64 -9.86 -12.40
N ALA A 119 13.76 -9.41 -11.84
CA ALA A 119 13.77 -8.42 -10.75
C ALA A 119 13.12 -7.10 -11.17
N LEU A 120 13.34 -6.62 -12.40
CA LEU A 120 12.69 -5.42 -12.93
C LEU A 120 11.17 -5.61 -13.09
N GLN A 121 10.71 -6.80 -13.52
CA GLN A 121 9.27 -7.09 -13.60
C GLN A 121 8.61 -7.10 -12.22
N VAL A 122 9.27 -7.69 -11.21
CA VAL A 122 8.78 -7.66 -9.82
C VAL A 122 8.68 -6.22 -9.34
N HIS A 123 9.72 -5.42 -9.58
CA HIS A 123 9.74 -4.01 -9.17
C HIS A 123 8.63 -3.18 -9.85
N GLU A 124 8.31 -3.46 -11.12
CA GLU A 124 7.18 -2.84 -11.82
C GLU A 124 5.84 -3.17 -11.14
N LEU A 125 5.63 -4.44 -10.78
CA LEU A 125 4.42 -4.86 -10.07
C LEU A 125 4.32 -4.21 -8.68
N GLU A 126 5.43 -4.15 -7.95
CA GLU A 126 5.48 -3.49 -6.64
C GLU A 126 5.18 -1.99 -6.75
N ALA A 127 5.77 -1.29 -7.71
CA ALA A 127 5.50 0.13 -7.95
C ALA A 127 4.05 0.37 -8.36
N GLY A 128 3.49 -0.49 -9.21
CA GLY A 128 2.08 -0.44 -9.60
C GLY A 128 1.12 -0.66 -8.42
N LEU A 129 1.42 -1.62 -7.56
CA LEU A 129 0.64 -1.87 -6.32
C LEU A 129 0.76 -0.71 -5.33
N ALA A 130 1.96 -0.14 -5.17
CA ALA A 130 2.16 1.02 -4.31
C ALA A 130 1.35 2.23 -4.80
N LEU A 131 1.36 2.51 -6.11
CA LEU A 131 0.56 3.56 -6.72
C LEU A 131 -0.95 3.34 -6.53
N MET A 132 -1.44 2.11 -6.77
CA MET A 132 -2.85 1.79 -6.54
C MET A 132 -3.24 1.99 -5.08
N ARG A 133 -2.38 1.63 -4.14
CA ARG A 133 -2.60 1.83 -2.71
C ARG A 133 -2.62 3.32 -2.33
N ALA A 134 -1.68 4.12 -2.85
CA ALA A 134 -1.63 5.56 -2.61
C ALA A 134 -2.88 6.28 -3.13
N LEU A 135 -3.46 5.81 -4.23
CA LEU A 135 -4.71 6.32 -4.81
C LEU A 135 -5.97 5.80 -4.10
N GLY A 136 -5.83 5.08 -3.00
CA GLY A 136 -6.96 4.55 -2.21
C GLY A 136 -7.39 3.14 -2.57
N GLY A 137 -6.68 2.43 -3.41
CA GLY A 137 -6.77 1.01 -3.76
C GLY A 137 -8.18 0.43 -3.97
N GLY A 138 -8.38 -0.31 -5.04
CA GLY A 138 -9.56 -1.17 -5.17
C GLY A 138 -10.90 -0.48 -5.46
N TRP A 139 -10.90 0.81 -5.83
CA TRP A 139 -12.12 1.47 -6.29
C TRP A 139 -12.50 0.95 -7.68
N VAL A 140 -13.56 0.17 -7.73
CA VAL A 140 -14.17 -0.30 -8.98
C VAL A 140 -15.50 0.42 -9.12
N ASP A 141 -15.72 1.07 -10.25
CA ASP A 141 -17.02 1.69 -10.54
C ASP A 141 -18.15 0.66 -10.39
N ALA A 142 -19.21 1.02 -9.68
CA ALA A 142 -20.36 0.17 -9.43
C ALA A 142 -20.95 -0.49 -10.73
N PRO A 143 -20.94 0.14 -11.91
CA PRO A 143 -21.40 -0.50 -13.14
C PRO A 143 -20.50 -1.64 -13.62
N ALA A 144 -19.20 -1.66 -13.31
CA ALA A 144 -18.30 -2.74 -13.69
C ALA A 144 -18.56 -4.03 -12.87
N LEU A 145 -19.00 -3.91 -11.63
CA LEU A 145 -19.40 -5.05 -10.79
C LEU A 145 -20.75 -5.66 -11.21
N ALA A 146 -21.63 -4.88 -11.83
CA ALA A 146 -22.93 -5.38 -12.35
C ALA A 146 -22.77 -6.21 -13.64
N ALA A 147 -21.70 -6.02 -14.40
CA ALA A 147 -21.42 -6.76 -15.64
C ALA A 147 -20.76 -8.14 -15.40
N LEU A 148 -20.35 -8.43 -14.15
CA LEU A 148 -19.71 -9.70 -13.75
C LEU A 148 -20.69 -10.68 -13.05
N ARG A 149 -21.98 -10.35 -12.99
CA ARG A 149 -23.06 -11.22 -12.51
C ARG A 149 -23.94 -11.69 -13.67
#